data_f2c2bb1b6b7f4eda10d5018cb1d78ed0
#
_entry.id   f2c2bb1b6b7f4eda10d5018cb1d78ed0
#
_cell.length_a   1.000
_cell.length_b   1.000
_cell.length_c   1.000
_cell.angle_alpha   90.00
_cell.angle_beta   90.00
_cell.angle_gamma   90.00
#
_symmetry.space_group_name_H-M   'P 1'
#
loop_
_entity.id
_entity.type
_entity.pdbx_description
1 polymer ?
#
loop_
_entity_poly.entity_id
_entity_poly.type
_entity_poly.pdbx_seq_one_letter_code
_entity_poly.pdbx_strand_id
1 'polypeptide(L)'
;MQTHPLPETNNRLQLVDALRGFSLAGIAIVHFMEQYLAGPAPESIGNYTLHNPVDGVLEVLSVILIRGKFFALFSFLFGLSFSLQMERTQARTGKDFSFRFAWRLAVLFAIGLFHQCFYRGDILTVFALLGFPLLLFYRVSDRWVVALATTMLLGIPRIILQFTGLTDMNIEPDSILYYWNTVKSGAFSEIAWLNTWEGFWQKMEFQFGFYSRGYQSFGWFLLGLLCGRWRLFELAEAYRALWRKLLRYGLFSFLGLVAVSALTFGVFGKQIPENWTNFLGASFFDWANIALTFVYIGAFALLFLKPRWQRRLLTFAPYGRMALSNYVLQTLIGTTIFFSFGFGLIGDIGNSLTLPMGLGLCILQIWWSTRWLQHFQYGPLEWLWRSLTWFKMQPFRRK
;
A
#
# COMPACT_ATOMS: atom_id res chain seq x y z
N MET A 1 -3.70 -37.41 -11.43
CA MET A 1 -3.28 -36.39 -10.48
C MET A 1 -1.91 -36.78 -9.94
N GLN A 2 -0.85 -36.17 -10.47
CA GLN A 2 0.50 -36.39 -9.95
C GLN A 2 0.65 -35.61 -8.66
N THR A 3 0.84 -36.30 -7.55
CA THR A 3 1.20 -35.73 -6.26
C THR A 3 2.64 -35.23 -6.33
N HIS A 4 2.85 -33.95 -6.68
CA HIS A 4 4.15 -33.33 -6.49
C HIS A 4 4.45 -33.24 -4.97
N PRO A 5 5.65 -33.62 -4.52
CA PRO A 5 6.06 -33.45 -3.14
C PRO A 5 5.98 -31.97 -2.76
N LEU A 6 5.42 -31.67 -1.59
CA LEU A 6 5.29 -30.31 -1.05
C LEU A 6 6.68 -29.68 -0.94
N PRO A 7 6.98 -28.57 -1.63
CA PRO A 7 8.25 -27.89 -1.47
C PRO A 7 8.37 -27.34 -0.04
N GLU A 8 9.58 -27.29 0.47
CA GLU A 8 9.94 -26.86 1.81
C GLU A 8 9.20 -25.57 2.20
N THR A 9 8.35 -25.67 3.19
CA THR A 9 7.44 -24.61 3.68
C THR A 9 8.15 -23.30 4.05
N ASN A 10 9.48 -23.32 4.16
CA ASN A 10 10.30 -22.20 4.63
C ASN A 10 10.62 -21.17 3.52
N ASN A 11 10.96 -21.62 2.31
CA ASN A 11 11.31 -20.71 1.19
C ASN A 11 10.12 -19.90 0.65
N ARG A 12 8.93 -20.46 0.71
CA ARG A 12 7.68 -19.88 0.27
C ARG A 12 7.28 -18.63 1.06
N LEU A 13 7.33 -18.71 2.38
CA LEU A 13 7.02 -17.57 3.26
C LEU A 13 8.03 -16.45 3.11
N GLN A 14 9.28 -16.83 2.88
CA GLN A 14 10.37 -15.86 2.74
C GLN A 14 10.21 -14.97 1.52
N LEU A 15 9.73 -15.48 0.37
CA LEU A 15 9.45 -14.68 -0.82
C LEU A 15 8.37 -13.64 -0.53
N VAL A 16 7.24 -14.07 0.07
CA VAL A 16 6.10 -13.19 0.40
C VAL A 16 6.52 -12.14 1.45
N ASP A 17 7.28 -12.55 2.45
CA ASP A 17 7.79 -11.62 3.47
C ASP A 17 8.80 -10.63 2.89
N ALA A 18 9.68 -11.08 1.98
CA ALA A 18 10.61 -10.19 1.29
C ALA A 18 9.87 -9.19 0.38
N LEU A 19 8.86 -9.63 -0.37
CA LEU A 19 8.03 -8.75 -1.20
C LEU A 19 7.25 -7.74 -0.34
N ARG A 20 6.76 -8.16 0.85
CA ARG A 20 6.10 -7.25 1.80
C ARG A 20 7.05 -6.19 2.34
N GLY A 21 8.28 -6.58 2.69
CA GLY A 21 9.32 -5.64 3.12
C GLY A 21 9.71 -4.67 2.02
N PHE A 22 9.86 -5.14 0.78
CA PHE A 22 10.11 -4.29 -0.38
C PHE A 22 8.95 -3.29 -0.59
N SER A 23 7.71 -3.75 -0.49
CA SER A 23 6.54 -2.88 -0.62
C SER A 23 6.49 -1.82 0.48
N LEU A 24 6.81 -2.18 1.71
CA LEU A 24 6.84 -1.26 2.84
C LEU A 24 7.95 -0.20 2.69
N ALA A 25 9.11 -0.56 2.14
CA ALA A 25 10.17 0.40 1.85
C ALA A 25 9.74 1.47 0.85
N GLY A 26 9.03 1.08 -0.23
CA GLY A 26 8.50 2.05 -1.18
C GLY A 26 7.44 2.97 -0.55
N ILE A 27 6.59 2.45 0.34
CA ILE A 27 5.61 3.26 1.10
C ILE A 27 6.35 4.29 1.98
N ALA A 28 7.38 3.87 2.72
CA ALA A 28 8.17 4.78 3.56
C ALA A 28 8.79 5.93 2.75
N ILE A 29 9.37 5.62 1.58
CA ILE A 29 9.97 6.62 0.70
C ILE A 29 8.92 7.65 0.25
N VAL A 30 7.74 7.19 -0.21
CA VAL A 30 6.66 8.11 -0.63
C VAL A 30 6.22 9.01 0.52
N HIS A 31 5.98 8.44 1.71
CA HIS A 31 5.54 9.20 2.87
C HIS A 31 6.56 10.28 3.28
N PHE A 32 7.86 9.98 3.19
CA PHE A 32 8.91 10.97 3.44
C PHE A 32 8.93 12.06 2.38
N MET A 33 8.82 11.72 1.11
CA MET A 33 8.77 12.69 0.02
C MET A 33 7.50 13.55 0.07
N GLU A 34 6.37 13.00 0.51
CA GLU A 34 5.11 13.73 0.75
C GLU A 34 5.06 14.36 2.15
N GLN A 35 6.12 14.25 2.94
CA GLN A 35 6.25 14.80 4.28
C GLN A 35 5.04 14.51 5.19
N TYR A 36 4.42 13.35 4.98
CA TYR A 36 3.22 12.88 5.70
C TYR A 36 2.00 13.81 5.59
N LEU A 37 1.94 14.73 4.62
CA LEU A 37 0.79 15.62 4.45
C LEU A 37 -0.50 14.85 4.10
N ALA A 38 -0.39 13.79 3.28
CA ALA A 38 -1.50 12.94 2.83
C ALA A 38 -2.71 13.72 2.26
N GLY A 39 -2.43 14.68 1.40
CA GLY A 39 -3.43 15.50 0.75
C GLY A 39 -2.80 16.65 -0.05
N PRO A 40 -3.61 17.49 -0.68
CA PRO A 40 -3.12 18.66 -1.38
C PRO A 40 -2.49 19.67 -0.40
N ALA A 41 -1.48 20.40 -0.87
CA ALA A 41 -1.04 21.63 -0.21
C ALA A 41 -1.93 22.80 -0.63
N PRO A 42 -2.02 23.87 0.18
CA PRO A 42 -2.71 25.08 -0.21
C PRO A 42 -2.11 25.69 -1.50
N GLU A 43 -2.94 26.22 -2.39
CA GLU A 43 -2.46 26.87 -3.62
C GLU A 43 -1.46 28.01 -3.35
N SER A 44 -1.68 28.75 -2.26
CA SER A 44 -0.76 29.82 -1.82
C SER A 44 0.64 29.33 -1.45
N ILE A 45 0.80 28.09 -1.08
CA ILE A 45 2.09 27.45 -0.73
C ILE A 45 2.73 26.84 -1.98
N GLY A 46 1.92 26.44 -2.96
CA GLY A 46 2.39 25.80 -4.17
C GLY A 46 3.02 24.41 -3.89
N ASN A 47 4.09 24.11 -4.62
CA ASN A 47 4.74 22.81 -4.46
C ASN A 47 5.82 22.85 -3.36
N TYR A 48 5.39 22.56 -2.14
CA TYR A 48 6.18 22.66 -0.89
C TYR A 48 7.37 21.70 -0.80
N THR A 49 7.49 20.74 -1.73
CA THR A 49 8.59 19.75 -1.77
C THR A 49 9.66 20.08 -2.81
N LEU A 50 9.46 21.15 -3.61
CA LEU A 50 10.35 21.52 -4.71
C LEU A 50 11.09 22.83 -4.39
N HIS A 51 12.31 22.71 -3.89
CA HIS A 51 13.18 23.84 -3.55
C HIS A 51 14.29 24.09 -4.58
N ASN A 52 14.56 23.09 -5.43
CA ASN A 52 15.63 23.14 -6.43
C ASN A 52 15.29 22.21 -7.62
N PRO A 53 16.00 22.31 -8.77
CA PRO A 53 15.73 21.46 -9.95
C PRO A 53 15.85 19.96 -9.70
N VAL A 54 16.71 19.53 -8.76
CA VAL A 54 16.87 18.11 -8.41
C VAL A 54 15.60 17.56 -7.77
N ASP A 55 14.94 18.37 -6.92
CA ASP A 55 13.67 18.00 -6.31
C ASP A 55 12.60 17.69 -7.35
N GLY A 56 12.56 18.48 -8.44
CA GLY A 56 11.63 18.25 -9.55
C GLY A 56 11.89 16.92 -10.27
N VAL A 57 13.15 16.60 -10.53
CA VAL A 57 13.50 15.29 -11.13
C VAL A 57 13.11 14.14 -10.22
N LEU A 58 13.39 14.25 -8.92
CA LEU A 58 13.04 13.22 -7.93
C LEU A 58 11.53 13.06 -7.79
N GLU A 59 10.75 14.16 -7.85
CA GLU A 59 9.29 14.12 -7.85
C GLU A 59 8.76 13.32 -9.05
N VAL A 60 9.22 13.63 -10.27
CA VAL A 60 8.85 12.90 -11.48
C VAL A 60 9.20 11.42 -11.36
N LEU A 61 10.40 11.09 -10.90
CA LEU A 61 10.81 9.69 -10.68
C LEU A 61 9.94 8.99 -9.63
N SER A 62 9.56 9.69 -8.55
CA SER A 62 8.66 9.16 -7.53
C SER A 62 7.28 8.84 -8.10
N VAL A 63 6.69 9.77 -8.86
CA VAL A 63 5.39 9.58 -9.53
C VAL A 63 5.44 8.38 -10.49
N ILE A 64 6.50 8.30 -11.30
CA ILE A 64 6.65 7.23 -12.30
C ILE A 64 6.91 5.87 -11.66
N LEU A 65 7.81 5.79 -10.66
CA LEU A 65 8.32 4.50 -10.18
C LEU A 65 7.73 4.06 -8.84
N ILE A 66 7.28 4.97 -7.97
CA ILE A 66 6.97 4.62 -6.58
C ILE A 66 5.50 4.88 -6.25
N ARG A 67 5.02 6.10 -6.44
CA ARG A 67 3.68 6.55 -6.03
C ARG A 67 2.58 5.70 -6.69
N GLY A 68 1.67 5.15 -5.88
CA GLY A 68 0.58 4.28 -6.32
C GLY A 68 0.93 2.78 -6.48
N LYS A 69 2.17 2.42 -6.84
CA LYS A 69 2.58 1.02 -7.11
C LYS A 69 2.77 0.22 -5.82
N PHE A 70 3.44 0.82 -4.85
CA PHE A 70 3.74 0.14 -3.59
C PHE A 70 2.51 -0.01 -2.69
N PHE A 71 1.58 0.91 -2.79
CA PHE A 71 0.25 0.77 -2.21
C PHE A 71 -0.52 -0.42 -2.83
N ALA A 72 -0.51 -0.54 -4.16
CA ALA A 72 -1.13 -1.65 -4.88
C ALA A 72 -0.48 -3.00 -4.51
N LEU A 73 0.87 -3.06 -4.45
CA LEU A 73 1.61 -4.23 -3.98
C LEU A 73 1.22 -4.63 -2.55
N PHE A 74 1.11 -3.66 -1.65
CA PHE A 74 0.77 -3.92 -0.26
C PHE A 74 -0.68 -4.41 -0.12
N SER A 75 -1.60 -3.85 -0.91
CA SER A 75 -2.98 -4.32 -1.03
C SER A 75 -3.04 -5.76 -1.55
N PHE A 76 -2.34 -6.05 -2.64
CA PHE A 76 -2.22 -7.42 -3.17
C PHE A 76 -1.72 -8.41 -2.12
N LEU A 77 -0.67 -8.05 -1.36
CA LEU A 77 -0.11 -8.88 -0.30
C LEU A 77 -1.04 -9.08 0.89
N PHE A 78 -1.95 -8.14 1.15
CA PHE A 78 -2.99 -8.31 2.16
C PHE A 78 -3.95 -9.44 1.76
N GLY A 79 -4.47 -9.40 0.52
CA GLY A 79 -5.35 -10.46 0.00
C GLY A 79 -4.66 -11.83 -0.08
N LEU A 80 -3.39 -11.87 -0.51
CA LEU A 80 -2.58 -13.08 -0.51
C LEU A 80 -2.40 -13.63 0.92
N SER A 81 -2.08 -12.76 1.88
CA SER A 81 -1.91 -13.15 3.28
C SER A 81 -3.21 -13.65 3.90
N PHE A 82 -4.35 -13.06 3.50
CA PHE A 82 -5.68 -13.54 3.87
C PHE A 82 -5.90 -14.98 3.41
N SER A 83 -5.72 -15.28 2.10
CA SER A 83 -5.86 -16.64 1.56
C SER A 83 -5.00 -17.64 2.32
N LEU A 84 -3.70 -17.35 2.48
CA LEU A 84 -2.76 -18.20 3.18
C LEU A 84 -3.12 -18.47 4.64
N GLN A 85 -3.69 -17.48 5.34
CA GLN A 85 -4.11 -17.63 6.73
C GLN A 85 -5.37 -18.50 6.85
N MET A 86 -6.35 -18.28 5.97
CA MET A 86 -7.58 -19.06 5.93
C MET A 86 -7.27 -20.55 5.70
N GLU A 87 -6.52 -20.86 4.63
CA GLU A 87 -6.13 -22.23 4.29
C GLU A 87 -5.37 -22.94 5.42
N ARG A 88 -4.36 -22.29 5.99
CA ARG A 88 -3.53 -22.88 7.07
C ARG A 88 -4.33 -23.16 8.32
N THR A 89 -5.22 -22.24 8.69
CA THR A 89 -6.01 -22.41 9.90
C THR A 89 -7.03 -23.51 9.71
N GLN A 90 -7.69 -23.56 8.55
CA GLN A 90 -8.62 -24.63 8.22
C GLN A 90 -7.92 -25.99 8.21
N ALA A 91 -6.73 -26.10 7.59
CA ALA A 91 -5.94 -27.34 7.56
C ALA A 91 -5.50 -27.80 8.95
N ARG A 92 -5.19 -26.87 9.88
CA ARG A 92 -4.74 -27.20 11.23
C ARG A 92 -5.86 -27.54 12.21
N THR A 93 -7.01 -26.88 12.08
CA THR A 93 -8.07 -26.91 13.11
C THR A 93 -9.35 -27.58 12.62
N GLY A 94 -9.50 -27.82 11.32
CA GLY A 94 -10.75 -28.25 10.70
C GLY A 94 -11.91 -27.29 10.85
N LYS A 95 -11.70 -26.10 11.48
CA LYS A 95 -12.75 -25.13 11.81
C LYS A 95 -12.70 -23.94 10.85
N ASP A 96 -13.88 -23.34 10.63
CA ASP A 96 -14.00 -22.06 9.93
C ASP A 96 -13.30 -20.94 10.73
N PHE A 97 -12.42 -20.22 10.06
CA PHE A 97 -11.64 -19.14 10.64
C PHE A 97 -12.28 -17.75 10.43
N SER A 98 -13.40 -17.65 9.72
CA SER A 98 -14.00 -16.40 9.26
C SER A 98 -14.33 -15.46 10.40
N PHE A 99 -14.98 -15.93 11.49
CA PHE A 99 -15.29 -15.11 12.65
C PHE A 99 -14.03 -14.57 13.33
N ARG A 100 -13.01 -15.42 13.50
CA ARG A 100 -11.75 -15.00 14.11
C ARG A 100 -10.98 -14.03 13.23
N PHE A 101 -11.08 -14.19 11.91
CA PHE A 101 -10.50 -13.23 10.99
C PHE A 101 -11.24 -11.88 11.04
N ALA A 102 -12.58 -11.89 11.13
CA ALA A 102 -13.36 -10.66 11.34
C ALA A 102 -12.93 -9.93 12.62
N TRP A 103 -12.77 -10.67 13.73
CA TRP A 103 -12.23 -10.10 14.98
C TRP A 103 -10.82 -9.54 14.79
N ARG A 104 -9.96 -10.24 14.06
CA ARG A 104 -8.63 -9.75 13.70
C ARG A 104 -8.67 -8.43 12.94
N LEU A 105 -9.64 -8.26 12.03
CA LEU A 105 -9.88 -6.99 11.31
C LEU A 105 -10.36 -5.89 12.26
N ALA A 106 -11.25 -6.20 13.21
CA ALA A 106 -11.70 -5.23 14.22
C ALA A 106 -10.53 -4.72 15.08
N VAL A 107 -9.62 -5.62 15.49
CA VAL A 107 -8.40 -5.22 16.22
C VAL A 107 -7.49 -4.37 15.34
N LEU A 108 -7.34 -4.72 14.04
CA LEU A 108 -6.55 -3.93 13.09
C LEU A 108 -7.16 -2.53 12.90
N PHE A 109 -8.49 -2.44 12.83
CA PHE A 109 -9.21 -1.17 12.73
C PHE A 109 -8.94 -0.29 13.97
N ALA A 110 -8.98 -0.86 15.18
CA ALA A 110 -8.66 -0.13 16.41
C ALA A 110 -7.20 0.36 16.43
N ILE A 111 -6.25 -0.47 15.98
CA ILE A 111 -4.84 -0.06 15.82
C ILE A 111 -4.73 1.07 14.78
N GLY A 112 -5.48 0.98 13.68
CA GLY A 112 -5.53 2.01 12.64
C GLY A 112 -6.11 3.32 13.13
N LEU A 113 -7.18 3.30 13.94
CA LEU A 113 -7.74 4.52 14.54
C LEU A 113 -6.73 5.21 15.48
N PHE A 114 -6.01 4.43 16.29
CA PHE A 114 -4.93 4.98 17.10
C PHE A 114 -3.80 5.58 16.23
N HIS A 115 -3.38 4.88 15.19
CA HIS A 115 -2.36 5.35 14.25
C HIS A 115 -2.81 6.62 13.52
N GLN A 116 -4.10 6.74 13.22
CA GLN A 116 -4.68 7.89 12.53
C GLN A 116 -4.55 9.20 13.34
N CYS A 117 -4.46 9.15 14.68
CA CYS A 117 -4.16 10.34 15.48
C CYS A 117 -2.86 11.04 15.04
N PHE A 118 -1.90 10.28 14.53
CA PHE A 118 -0.60 10.79 14.07
C PHE A 118 -0.59 11.13 12.58
N TYR A 119 -1.40 10.44 11.76
CA TYR A 119 -1.34 10.55 10.32
C TYR A 119 -2.69 10.28 9.65
N ARG A 120 -3.29 11.32 9.05
CA ARG A 120 -4.61 11.21 8.40
C ARG A 120 -4.64 10.24 7.21
N GLY A 121 -3.49 9.98 6.56
CA GLY A 121 -3.34 9.03 5.45
C GLY A 121 -3.22 7.57 5.91
N ASP A 122 -3.66 7.22 7.13
CA ASP A 122 -3.65 5.84 7.62
C ASP A 122 -4.36 4.87 6.67
N ILE A 123 -3.67 3.78 6.33
CA ILE A 123 -4.21 2.72 5.47
C ILE A 123 -4.76 1.53 6.26
N LEU A 124 -4.41 1.38 7.55
CA LEU A 124 -4.79 0.23 8.36
C LEU A 124 -6.31 0.18 8.56
N THR A 125 -6.95 1.34 8.80
CA THR A 125 -8.40 1.46 8.89
C THR A 125 -9.09 1.06 7.59
N VAL A 126 -8.56 1.50 6.44
CA VAL A 126 -9.09 1.16 5.12
C VAL A 126 -8.96 -0.33 4.85
N PHE A 127 -7.79 -0.92 5.14
CA PHE A 127 -7.56 -2.35 4.95
C PHE A 127 -8.43 -3.20 5.86
N ALA A 128 -8.67 -2.76 7.08
CA ALA A 128 -9.59 -3.42 7.98
C ALA A 128 -11.02 -3.40 7.42
N LEU A 129 -11.52 -2.23 6.98
CA LEU A 129 -12.85 -2.08 6.40
C LEU A 129 -13.01 -2.93 5.13
N LEU A 130 -12.07 -2.87 4.19
CA LEU A 130 -12.09 -3.67 2.97
C LEU A 130 -11.86 -5.17 3.21
N GLY A 131 -11.26 -5.54 4.32
CA GLY A 131 -11.08 -6.91 4.74
C GLY A 131 -12.38 -7.64 5.09
N PHE A 132 -13.42 -6.92 5.58
CA PHE A 132 -14.72 -7.51 5.86
C PHE A 132 -15.43 -8.04 4.60
N PRO A 133 -15.63 -7.24 3.53
CA PRO A 133 -16.18 -7.80 2.30
C PRO A 133 -15.28 -8.90 1.69
N LEU A 134 -13.97 -8.85 1.84
CA LEU A 134 -13.07 -9.90 1.36
C LEU A 134 -13.42 -11.29 1.94
N LEU A 135 -13.91 -11.36 3.18
CA LEU A 135 -14.38 -12.60 3.80
C LEU A 135 -15.50 -13.27 3.00
N LEU A 136 -16.40 -12.48 2.41
CA LEU A 136 -17.52 -13.01 1.60
C LEU A 136 -17.00 -13.71 0.34
N PHE A 137 -15.88 -13.23 -0.21
CA PHE A 137 -15.29 -13.77 -1.44
C PHE A 137 -14.43 -15.00 -1.22
N TYR A 138 -14.15 -15.39 0.02
CA TYR A 138 -13.35 -16.58 0.31
C TYR A 138 -13.96 -17.88 -0.25
N ARG A 139 -15.29 -17.95 -0.36
CA ARG A 139 -16.01 -19.12 -0.88
C ARG A 139 -16.59 -18.92 -2.29
N VAL A 140 -16.47 -17.73 -2.86
CA VAL A 140 -16.94 -17.42 -4.21
C VAL A 140 -16.02 -18.07 -5.24
N SER A 141 -16.60 -18.58 -6.35
CA SER A 141 -15.81 -19.20 -7.42
C SER A 141 -14.87 -18.22 -8.09
N ASP A 142 -13.72 -18.71 -8.54
CA ASP A 142 -12.62 -17.90 -9.09
C ASP A 142 -13.07 -17.00 -10.25
N ARG A 143 -13.99 -17.48 -11.11
CA ARG A 143 -14.52 -16.70 -12.24
C ARG A 143 -15.16 -15.37 -11.80
N TRP A 144 -15.94 -15.40 -10.72
CA TRP A 144 -16.58 -14.19 -10.19
C TRP A 144 -15.60 -13.29 -9.46
N VAL A 145 -14.64 -13.89 -8.76
CA VAL A 145 -13.55 -13.13 -8.10
C VAL A 145 -12.68 -12.44 -9.16
N VAL A 146 -12.34 -13.12 -10.26
CA VAL A 146 -11.61 -12.51 -11.40
C VAL A 146 -12.43 -11.39 -12.03
N ALA A 147 -13.73 -11.63 -12.31
CA ALA A 147 -14.60 -10.62 -12.92
C ALA A 147 -14.65 -9.35 -12.07
N LEU A 148 -14.91 -9.50 -10.77
CA LEU A 148 -14.99 -8.36 -9.85
C LEU A 148 -13.63 -7.66 -9.70
N ALA A 149 -12.53 -8.41 -9.55
CA ALA A 149 -11.20 -7.83 -9.47
C ALA A 149 -10.87 -6.98 -10.71
N THR A 150 -11.19 -7.50 -11.90
CA THR A 150 -11.00 -6.79 -13.16
C THR A 150 -11.87 -5.53 -13.23
N THR A 151 -13.15 -5.61 -12.86
CA THR A 151 -14.07 -4.46 -12.79
C THR A 151 -13.53 -3.35 -11.90
N MET A 152 -13.04 -3.71 -10.70
CA MET A 152 -12.47 -2.76 -9.75
C MET A 152 -11.19 -2.12 -10.28
N LEU A 153 -10.28 -2.92 -10.83
CA LEU A 153 -8.99 -2.43 -11.33
C LEU A 153 -9.11 -1.61 -12.63
N LEU A 154 -10.05 -1.94 -13.51
CA LEU A 154 -10.33 -1.12 -14.69
C LEU A 154 -10.94 0.24 -14.34
N GLY A 155 -11.35 0.47 -13.09
CA GLY A 155 -11.91 1.73 -12.63
C GLY A 155 -13.38 1.91 -13.01
N ILE A 156 -14.14 0.81 -13.24
CA ILE A 156 -15.58 0.88 -13.54
C ILE A 156 -16.35 1.67 -12.46
N PRO A 157 -16.07 1.53 -11.14
CA PRO A 157 -16.72 2.37 -10.15
C PRO A 157 -16.51 3.88 -10.39
N ARG A 158 -15.27 4.31 -10.75
CA ARG A 158 -15.00 5.72 -11.09
C ARG A 158 -15.81 6.17 -12.31
N ILE A 159 -15.90 5.31 -13.34
CA ILE A 159 -16.71 5.62 -14.53
C ILE A 159 -18.15 5.85 -14.14
N ILE A 160 -18.73 4.96 -13.34
CA ILE A 160 -20.13 5.11 -12.86
C ILE A 160 -20.28 6.41 -12.07
N LEU A 161 -19.40 6.69 -11.13
CA LEU A 161 -19.43 7.89 -10.32
C LEU A 161 -19.33 9.16 -11.19
N GLN A 162 -18.45 9.19 -12.19
CA GLN A 162 -18.31 10.31 -13.13
C GLN A 162 -19.62 10.60 -13.90
N PHE A 163 -20.29 9.56 -14.37
CA PHE A 163 -21.54 9.73 -15.14
C PHE A 163 -22.77 9.98 -14.27
N THR A 164 -22.75 9.62 -13.01
CA THR A 164 -23.87 9.86 -12.08
C THR A 164 -23.78 11.21 -11.37
N GLY A 165 -22.66 11.93 -11.51
CA GLY A 165 -22.45 13.21 -10.83
C GLY A 165 -22.34 13.10 -9.30
N LEU A 166 -22.10 11.88 -8.78
CA LEU A 166 -22.01 11.63 -7.34
C LEU A 166 -20.62 11.97 -6.75
N THR A 167 -19.76 12.65 -7.50
CA THR A 167 -18.37 12.88 -7.14
C THR A 167 -17.95 14.33 -7.22
N ASP A 168 -18.61 15.20 -6.51
CA ASP A 168 -18.05 16.52 -6.27
C ASP A 168 -17.08 16.45 -5.10
N MET A 169 -15.79 16.19 -5.41
CA MET A 169 -14.72 16.38 -4.42
C MET A 169 -14.42 17.88 -4.27
N ASN A 170 -15.28 18.57 -3.61
CA ASN A 170 -15.01 19.93 -3.16
C ASN A 170 -14.41 19.87 -1.74
N ILE A 171 -13.10 19.55 -1.66
CA ILE A 171 -12.36 19.86 -0.43
C ILE A 171 -12.25 21.39 -0.43
N GLU A 172 -12.90 22.04 0.51
CA GLU A 172 -12.87 23.49 0.61
C GLU A 172 -11.43 24.00 0.78
N PRO A 173 -10.98 24.98 -0.02
CA PRO A 173 -9.63 25.53 0.05
C PRO A 173 -9.25 26.00 1.46
N ASP A 174 -10.21 26.54 2.21
CA ASP A 174 -10.01 26.97 3.59
C ASP A 174 -9.69 25.79 4.53
N SER A 175 -10.29 24.62 4.30
CA SER A 175 -9.98 23.43 5.11
C SER A 175 -8.56 22.90 4.84
N ILE A 176 -8.08 23.01 3.59
CA ILE A 176 -6.71 22.65 3.20
C ILE A 176 -5.72 23.58 3.90
N LEU A 177 -5.97 24.89 3.83
CA LEU A 177 -5.12 25.88 4.46
C LEU A 177 -5.11 25.76 6.00
N TYR A 178 -6.28 25.51 6.60
CA TYR A 178 -6.41 25.30 8.03
C TYR A 178 -5.59 24.09 8.47
N TYR A 179 -5.72 22.95 7.77
CA TYR A 179 -4.93 21.75 8.08
C TYR A 179 -3.43 22.00 7.93
N TRP A 180 -3.01 22.67 6.85
CA TRP A 180 -1.60 23.02 6.64
C TRP A 180 -1.05 23.85 7.80
N ASN A 181 -1.76 24.90 8.18
CA ASN A 181 -1.34 25.78 9.29
C ASN A 181 -1.28 25.02 10.62
N THR A 182 -2.23 24.11 10.84
CA THR A 182 -2.26 23.29 12.05
C THR A 182 -1.07 22.31 12.10
N VAL A 183 -0.73 21.62 11.02
CA VAL A 183 0.46 20.73 11.02
C VAL A 183 1.77 21.50 11.08
N LYS A 184 1.80 22.75 10.61
CA LYS A 184 3.00 23.61 10.63
C LYS A 184 3.23 24.26 12.00
N SER A 185 2.18 24.61 12.76
CA SER A 185 2.31 25.42 13.99
C SER A 185 1.34 25.06 15.13
N GLY A 186 0.39 24.13 14.91
CA GLY A 186 -0.61 23.74 15.90
C GLY A 186 -0.09 22.75 16.95
N ALA A 187 -0.89 22.55 17.99
CA ALA A 187 -0.62 21.56 19.04
C ALA A 187 -0.93 20.14 18.57
N PHE A 188 -0.26 19.13 19.14
CA PHE A 188 -0.53 17.72 18.82
C PHE A 188 -2.00 17.32 18.99
N SER A 189 -2.69 17.82 20.01
CA SER A 189 -4.11 17.53 20.26
C SER A 189 -5.01 18.00 19.12
N GLU A 190 -4.72 19.15 18.53
CA GLU A 190 -5.44 19.72 17.40
C GLU A 190 -5.18 18.91 16.14
N ILE A 191 -3.91 18.58 15.86
CA ILE A 191 -3.52 17.72 14.74
C ILE A 191 -4.20 16.35 14.87
N ALA A 192 -4.17 15.73 16.06
CA ALA A 192 -4.78 14.44 16.30
C ALA A 192 -6.30 14.47 16.11
N TRP A 193 -6.97 15.54 16.54
CA TRP A 193 -8.40 15.74 16.31
C TRP A 193 -8.72 15.84 14.82
N LEU A 194 -8.02 16.70 14.07
CA LEU A 194 -8.22 16.85 12.63
C LEU A 194 -7.94 15.55 11.88
N ASN A 195 -6.85 14.86 12.21
CA ASN A 195 -6.53 13.59 11.60
C ASN A 195 -7.61 12.53 11.83
N THR A 196 -8.16 12.46 13.07
CA THR A 196 -9.08 11.40 13.45
C THR A 196 -10.49 11.65 12.97
N TRP A 197 -10.97 12.89 13.03
CA TRP A 197 -12.36 13.23 12.68
C TRP A 197 -12.50 13.66 11.22
N GLU A 198 -11.99 14.81 10.86
CA GLU A 198 -12.09 15.32 9.48
C GLU A 198 -11.31 14.45 8.50
N GLY A 199 -10.08 14.09 8.85
CA GLY A 199 -9.21 13.25 8.05
C GLY A 199 -9.78 11.85 7.80
N PHE A 200 -10.62 11.31 8.71
CA PHE A 200 -11.30 10.04 8.46
C PHE A 200 -12.31 10.17 7.32
N TRP A 201 -13.16 11.20 7.33
CA TRP A 201 -14.17 11.40 6.30
C TRP A 201 -13.54 11.77 4.95
N GLN A 202 -12.58 12.69 4.93
CA GLN A 202 -11.81 13.02 3.72
C GLN A 202 -11.11 11.79 3.12
N LYS A 203 -10.55 10.94 3.98
CA LYS A 203 -9.97 9.66 3.55
C LYS A 203 -11.02 8.72 2.96
N MET A 204 -12.21 8.59 3.57
CA MET A 204 -13.29 7.76 3.01
C MET A 204 -13.73 8.27 1.64
N GLU A 205 -13.83 9.57 1.47
CA GLU A 205 -14.14 10.19 0.18
C GLU A 205 -13.04 9.93 -0.86
N PHE A 206 -11.77 10.05 -0.49
CA PHE A 206 -10.64 9.68 -1.35
C PHE A 206 -10.68 8.19 -1.75
N GLN A 207 -11.09 7.30 -0.84
CA GLN A 207 -11.14 5.87 -1.09
C GLN A 207 -12.35 5.48 -1.97
N PHE A 208 -13.52 6.09 -1.78
CA PHE A 208 -14.78 5.66 -2.40
C PHE A 208 -15.41 6.69 -3.32
N GLY A 209 -14.90 7.92 -3.35
CA GLY A 209 -15.29 8.98 -4.28
C GLY A 209 -14.47 8.95 -5.59
N PHE A 210 -14.21 10.11 -6.15
CA PHE A 210 -13.58 10.32 -7.46
C PHE A 210 -12.27 9.52 -7.65
N TYR A 211 -11.36 9.53 -6.68
CA TYR A 211 -10.09 8.79 -6.81
C TYR A 211 -10.27 7.28 -6.76
N SER A 212 -11.35 6.78 -6.20
CA SER A 212 -11.73 5.35 -6.22
C SER A 212 -10.63 4.38 -5.74
N ARG A 213 -9.74 4.85 -4.85
CA ARG A 213 -8.59 4.06 -4.38
C ARG A 213 -8.99 2.84 -3.58
N GLY A 214 -10.09 2.91 -2.81
CA GLY A 214 -10.63 1.78 -2.07
C GLY A 214 -11.10 0.65 -2.97
N TYR A 215 -11.78 0.99 -4.06
CA TYR A 215 -12.19 -0.01 -5.06
C TYR A 215 -10.98 -0.69 -5.71
N GLN A 216 -9.95 0.08 -6.08
CA GLN A 216 -8.71 -0.50 -6.61
C GLN A 216 -8.00 -1.39 -5.59
N SER A 217 -7.92 -0.95 -4.32
CA SER A 217 -7.35 -1.75 -3.24
C SER A 217 -8.08 -3.07 -3.07
N PHE A 218 -9.41 -3.04 -3.15
CA PHE A 218 -10.23 -4.24 -3.10
C PHE A 218 -9.98 -5.16 -4.30
N GLY A 219 -9.84 -4.61 -5.50
CA GLY A 219 -9.43 -5.36 -6.69
C GLY A 219 -8.09 -6.08 -6.48
N TRP A 220 -7.10 -5.40 -5.90
CA TRP A 220 -5.81 -6.00 -5.54
C TRP A 220 -5.93 -7.06 -4.43
N PHE A 221 -6.81 -6.86 -3.43
CA PHE A 221 -7.12 -7.89 -2.43
C PHE A 221 -7.63 -9.17 -3.09
N LEU A 222 -8.58 -9.04 -4.02
CA LEU A 222 -9.16 -10.16 -4.76
C LEU A 222 -8.12 -10.88 -5.62
N LEU A 223 -7.24 -10.16 -6.30
CA LEU A 223 -6.12 -10.77 -7.03
C LEU A 223 -5.14 -11.49 -6.09
N GLY A 224 -4.85 -10.90 -4.93
CA GLY A 224 -4.04 -11.55 -3.89
C GLY A 224 -4.68 -12.84 -3.39
N LEU A 225 -5.99 -12.83 -3.13
CA LEU A 225 -6.77 -14.01 -2.75
C LEU A 225 -6.64 -15.13 -3.80
N LEU A 226 -6.82 -14.81 -5.09
CA LEU A 226 -6.67 -15.77 -6.18
C LEU A 226 -5.26 -16.33 -6.27
N CYS A 227 -4.23 -15.48 -6.17
CA CYS A 227 -2.84 -15.92 -6.17
C CYS A 227 -2.53 -16.90 -5.03
N GLY A 228 -3.16 -16.71 -3.86
CA GLY A 228 -3.08 -17.66 -2.75
C GLY A 228 -3.74 -18.99 -3.10
N ARG A 229 -5.00 -18.98 -3.55
CA ARG A 229 -5.74 -20.20 -3.96
C ARG A 229 -4.99 -20.99 -5.05
N TRP A 230 -4.42 -20.29 -6.03
CA TRP A 230 -3.66 -20.93 -7.12
C TRP A 230 -2.22 -21.26 -6.72
N ARG A 231 -1.82 -20.94 -5.49
CA ARG A 231 -0.49 -21.24 -4.93
C ARG A 231 0.65 -20.72 -5.80
N LEU A 232 0.46 -19.54 -6.47
CA LEU A 232 1.40 -19.05 -7.47
C LEU A 232 2.80 -18.78 -6.91
N PHE A 233 2.89 -18.24 -5.70
CA PHE A 233 4.18 -17.97 -5.05
C PHE A 233 4.82 -19.23 -4.44
N GLU A 234 4.01 -20.24 -4.13
CA GLU A 234 4.52 -21.54 -3.67
C GLU A 234 5.19 -22.31 -4.79
N LEU A 235 4.55 -22.28 -5.94
CA LEU A 235 4.98 -22.94 -7.14
C LEU A 235 5.64 -21.96 -8.11
N ALA A 236 6.39 -20.96 -7.59
CA ALA A 236 6.91 -19.85 -8.37
C ALA A 236 7.77 -20.32 -9.56
N GLU A 237 8.51 -21.41 -9.40
CA GLU A 237 9.30 -22.00 -10.50
C GLU A 237 8.40 -22.56 -11.61
N ALA A 238 7.33 -23.26 -11.26
CA ALA A 238 6.37 -23.81 -12.24
C ALA A 238 5.66 -22.69 -13.02
N TYR A 239 5.45 -21.54 -12.38
CA TYR A 239 4.83 -20.36 -12.99
C TYR A 239 5.83 -19.37 -13.60
N ARG A 240 7.07 -19.76 -13.85
CA ARG A 240 8.11 -18.88 -14.43
C ARG A 240 7.67 -18.22 -15.76
N ALA A 241 6.91 -18.93 -16.59
CA ALA A 241 6.35 -18.37 -17.83
C ALA A 241 5.34 -17.26 -17.58
N LEU A 242 4.48 -17.41 -16.55
CA LEU A 242 3.53 -16.37 -16.11
C LEU A 242 4.27 -15.10 -15.64
N TRP A 243 5.29 -15.26 -14.82
CA TRP A 243 6.08 -14.12 -14.32
C TRP A 243 6.76 -13.35 -15.44
N ARG A 244 7.27 -14.07 -16.47
CA ARG A 244 7.83 -13.44 -17.68
C ARG A 244 6.77 -12.69 -18.49
N LYS A 245 5.55 -13.25 -18.62
CA LYS A 245 4.42 -12.59 -19.28
C LYS A 245 4.03 -11.31 -18.53
N LEU A 246 3.86 -11.38 -17.22
CA LEU A 246 3.53 -10.20 -16.39
C LEU A 246 4.58 -9.10 -16.54
N LEU A 247 5.87 -9.45 -16.48
CA LEU A 247 6.96 -8.49 -16.69
C LEU A 247 6.88 -7.85 -18.07
N ARG A 248 6.79 -8.66 -19.14
CA ARG A 248 6.84 -8.18 -20.52
C ARG A 248 5.59 -7.38 -20.90
N TYR A 249 4.41 -7.95 -20.69
CA TYR A 249 3.17 -7.27 -21.05
C TYR A 249 2.89 -6.08 -20.14
N GLY A 250 3.21 -6.18 -18.85
CA GLY A 250 3.14 -5.04 -17.95
C GLY A 250 4.01 -3.88 -18.40
N LEU A 251 5.25 -4.15 -18.85
CA LEU A 251 6.15 -3.11 -19.35
C LEU A 251 5.63 -2.47 -20.64
N PHE A 252 5.18 -3.29 -21.63
CA PHE A 252 4.61 -2.77 -22.87
C PHE A 252 3.33 -1.97 -22.62
N SER A 253 2.44 -2.45 -21.74
CA SER A 253 1.23 -1.71 -21.37
C SER A 253 1.57 -0.39 -20.68
N PHE A 254 2.54 -0.39 -19.76
CA PHE A 254 2.99 0.83 -19.09
C PHE A 254 3.52 1.86 -20.08
N LEU A 255 4.44 1.47 -20.97
CA LEU A 255 5.01 2.37 -21.99
C LEU A 255 3.93 2.88 -22.95
N GLY A 256 3.02 2.00 -23.39
CA GLY A 256 1.89 2.37 -24.24
C GLY A 256 0.95 3.38 -23.58
N LEU A 257 0.61 3.17 -22.29
CA LEU A 257 -0.24 4.10 -21.53
C LEU A 257 0.43 5.45 -21.32
N VAL A 258 1.74 5.48 -21.05
CA VAL A 258 2.50 6.74 -20.94
C VAL A 258 2.48 7.48 -22.29
N ALA A 259 2.72 6.77 -23.41
CA ALA A 259 2.69 7.37 -24.73
C ALA A 259 1.29 7.91 -25.10
N VAL A 260 0.23 7.12 -24.86
CA VAL A 260 -1.16 7.55 -25.10
C VAL A 260 -1.52 8.75 -24.21
N SER A 261 -1.13 8.74 -22.94
CA SER A 261 -1.35 9.87 -22.03
C SER A 261 -0.64 11.13 -22.54
N ALA A 262 0.63 11.01 -22.94
CA ALA A 262 1.40 12.14 -23.47
C ALA A 262 0.78 12.71 -24.76
N LEU A 263 0.30 11.85 -25.67
CA LEU A 263 -0.42 12.25 -26.87
C LEU A 263 -1.75 12.96 -26.52
N THR A 264 -2.55 12.37 -25.64
CA THR A 264 -3.86 12.90 -25.25
C THR A 264 -3.73 14.30 -24.68
N PHE A 265 -2.83 14.48 -23.70
CA PHE A 265 -2.67 15.79 -23.04
C PHE A 265 -1.76 16.75 -23.81
N GLY A 266 -0.78 16.26 -24.56
CA GLY A 266 0.12 17.10 -25.35
C GLY A 266 -0.52 17.67 -26.61
N VAL A 267 -1.38 16.88 -27.27
CA VAL A 267 -2.01 17.29 -28.54
C VAL A 267 -3.42 17.85 -28.31
N PHE A 268 -4.23 17.18 -27.50
CA PHE A 268 -5.65 17.48 -27.33
C PHE A 268 -5.98 18.17 -26.01
N GLY A 269 -5.02 18.33 -25.08
CA GLY A 269 -5.28 18.75 -23.72
C GLY A 269 -6.06 20.08 -23.59
N LYS A 270 -5.80 21.03 -24.51
CA LYS A 270 -6.53 22.32 -24.55
C LYS A 270 -7.97 22.22 -25.05
N GLN A 271 -8.33 21.12 -25.71
CA GLN A 271 -9.65 20.88 -26.28
C GLN A 271 -10.54 20.01 -25.37
N ILE A 272 -9.94 19.37 -24.37
CA ILE A 272 -10.65 18.50 -23.42
C ILE A 272 -11.21 19.37 -22.30
N PRO A 273 -12.54 19.28 -21.99
CA PRO A 273 -13.12 19.96 -20.83
C PRO A 273 -12.42 19.53 -19.53
N GLU A 274 -12.33 20.43 -18.55
CA GLU A 274 -11.56 20.24 -17.33
C GLU A 274 -11.96 19.00 -16.54
N ASN A 275 -13.26 18.74 -16.39
CA ASN A 275 -13.81 17.55 -15.73
C ASN A 275 -13.35 16.24 -16.42
N TRP A 276 -13.27 16.22 -17.75
CA TRP A 276 -12.74 15.07 -18.50
C TRP A 276 -11.24 14.98 -18.45
N THR A 277 -10.52 16.12 -18.39
CA THR A 277 -9.06 16.14 -18.21
C THR A 277 -8.68 15.47 -16.90
N ASN A 278 -9.35 15.83 -15.79
CA ASN A 278 -9.12 15.23 -14.48
C ASN A 278 -9.45 13.73 -14.47
N PHE A 279 -10.59 13.34 -15.05
CA PHE A 279 -11.01 11.94 -15.15
C PHE A 279 -10.02 11.08 -15.96
N LEU A 280 -9.65 11.54 -17.15
CA LEU A 280 -8.72 10.83 -18.02
C LEU A 280 -7.32 10.75 -17.39
N GLY A 281 -6.83 11.85 -16.81
CA GLY A 281 -5.55 11.91 -16.11
C GLY A 281 -5.48 10.90 -14.97
N ALA A 282 -6.50 10.86 -14.10
CA ALA A 282 -6.58 9.91 -13.03
C ALA A 282 -6.67 8.45 -13.54
N SER A 283 -7.42 8.22 -14.62
CA SER A 283 -7.58 6.88 -15.20
C SER A 283 -6.28 6.36 -15.84
N PHE A 284 -5.59 7.17 -16.64
CA PHE A 284 -4.29 6.81 -17.21
C PHE A 284 -3.24 6.55 -16.12
N PHE A 285 -3.21 7.41 -15.10
CA PHE A 285 -2.31 7.23 -13.97
C PHE A 285 -2.56 5.88 -13.26
N ASP A 286 -3.82 5.52 -13.05
CA ASP A 286 -4.16 4.27 -12.38
C ASP A 286 -3.83 3.04 -13.22
N TRP A 287 -4.15 3.05 -14.51
CA TRP A 287 -3.82 1.93 -15.40
C TRP A 287 -2.31 1.76 -15.57
N ALA A 288 -1.55 2.86 -15.63
CA ALA A 288 -0.10 2.82 -15.63
C ALA A 288 0.46 2.25 -14.31
N ASN A 289 -0.14 2.61 -13.16
CA ASN A 289 0.21 2.03 -11.86
C ASN A 289 -0.06 0.54 -11.82
N ILE A 290 -1.20 0.07 -12.35
CA ILE A 290 -1.55 -1.34 -12.42
C ILE A 290 -0.53 -2.10 -13.28
N ALA A 291 -0.24 -1.58 -14.47
CA ALA A 291 0.72 -2.19 -15.38
C ALA A 291 2.11 -2.34 -14.74
N LEU A 292 2.62 -1.27 -14.11
CA LEU A 292 3.93 -1.29 -13.46
C LEU A 292 3.95 -2.12 -12.18
N THR A 293 2.82 -2.24 -11.47
CA THR A 293 2.70 -3.16 -10.32
C THR A 293 2.85 -4.62 -10.77
N PHE A 294 2.27 -5.02 -11.89
CA PHE A 294 2.50 -6.35 -12.46
C PHE A 294 3.96 -6.57 -12.88
N VAL A 295 4.62 -5.53 -13.40
CA VAL A 295 6.07 -5.57 -13.66
C VAL A 295 6.83 -5.86 -12.37
N TYR A 296 6.54 -5.18 -11.28
CA TYR A 296 7.21 -5.39 -10.00
C TYR A 296 6.97 -6.79 -9.44
N ILE A 297 5.73 -7.30 -9.48
CA ILE A 297 5.42 -8.66 -9.05
C ILE A 297 6.19 -9.69 -9.86
N GLY A 298 6.14 -9.56 -11.21
CA GLY A 298 6.83 -10.47 -12.12
C GLY A 298 8.35 -10.42 -11.99
N ALA A 299 8.93 -9.20 -11.92
CA ALA A 299 10.36 -9.00 -11.74
C ALA A 299 10.84 -9.56 -10.40
N PHE A 300 10.13 -9.26 -9.32
CA PHE A 300 10.50 -9.75 -7.98
C PHE A 300 10.47 -11.27 -7.91
N ALA A 301 9.41 -11.92 -8.44
CA ALA A 301 9.30 -13.37 -8.50
C ALA A 301 10.45 -13.99 -9.31
N LEU A 302 10.73 -13.47 -10.53
CA LEU A 302 11.82 -13.97 -11.37
C LEU A 302 13.21 -13.77 -10.77
N LEU A 303 13.44 -12.64 -10.12
CA LEU A 303 14.71 -12.37 -9.42
C LEU A 303 14.88 -13.31 -8.21
N PHE A 304 13.81 -13.55 -7.47
CA PHE A 304 13.85 -14.45 -6.31
C PHE A 304 14.20 -15.89 -6.69
N LEU A 305 13.90 -16.33 -7.92
CA LEU A 305 14.28 -17.64 -8.45
C LEU A 305 15.79 -17.76 -8.77
N LYS A 306 16.54 -16.65 -8.75
CA LYS A 306 17.99 -16.65 -8.99
C LYS A 306 18.75 -16.60 -7.66
N PRO A 307 19.63 -17.58 -7.31
CA PRO A 307 20.24 -17.67 -5.99
C PRO A 307 20.98 -16.41 -5.54
N ARG A 308 21.66 -15.70 -6.47
CA ARG A 308 22.38 -14.45 -6.19
C ARG A 308 21.42 -13.33 -5.75
N TRP A 309 20.29 -13.18 -6.44
CA TRP A 309 19.29 -12.16 -6.16
C TRP A 309 18.42 -12.54 -4.98
N GLN A 310 18.08 -13.82 -4.82
CA GLN A 310 17.35 -14.34 -3.67
C GLN A 310 18.01 -13.90 -2.35
N ARG A 311 19.33 -14.10 -2.23
CA ARG A 311 20.08 -13.67 -1.02
C ARG A 311 19.94 -12.17 -0.74
N ARG A 312 19.97 -11.33 -1.78
CA ARG A 312 19.78 -9.88 -1.64
C ARG A 312 18.35 -9.52 -1.28
N LEU A 313 17.36 -10.12 -1.91
CA LEU A 313 15.95 -9.85 -1.64
C LEU A 313 15.52 -10.34 -0.25
N LEU A 314 16.12 -11.40 0.24
CA LEU A 314 15.87 -11.92 1.59
C LEU A 314 16.25 -10.94 2.71
N THR A 315 17.07 -9.92 2.45
CA THR A 315 17.34 -8.85 3.43
C THR A 315 16.06 -8.07 3.80
N PHE A 316 15.05 -8.02 2.91
CA PHE A 316 13.77 -7.41 3.19
C PHE A 316 12.82 -8.30 4.01
N ALA A 317 13.07 -9.60 4.13
CA ALA A 317 12.14 -10.53 4.77
C ALA A 317 11.92 -10.25 6.27
N PRO A 318 12.94 -9.95 7.10
CA PRO A 318 12.73 -9.55 8.50
C PRO A 318 11.88 -8.28 8.62
N TYR A 319 12.13 -7.29 7.76
CA TYR A 319 11.39 -6.04 7.70
C TYR A 319 9.90 -6.28 7.36
N GLY A 320 9.63 -7.12 6.35
CA GLY A 320 8.26 -7.50 5.98
C GLY A 320 7.53 -8.37 7.02
N ARG A 321 8.26 -9.13 7.85
CA ARG A 321 7.67 -9.87 8.98
C ARG A 321 7.22 -8.95 10.11
N MET A 322 7.82 -7.77 10.21
CA MET A 322 7.48 -6.72 11.18
C MET A 322 6.77 -5.53 10.50
N ALA A 323 5.99 -5.79 9.44
CA ALA A 323 5.42 -4.75 8.58
C ALA A 323 4.52 -3.77 9.34
N LEU A 324 3.68 -4.25 10.27
CA LEU A 324 2.78 -3.41 11.06
C LEU A 324 3.57 -2.53 12.03
N SER A 325 4.51 -3.11 12.77
CA SER A 325 5.38 -2.37 13.70
C SER A 325 6.22 -1.32 12.98
N ASN A 326 6.81 -1.69 11.85
CA ASN A 326 7.64 -0.78 11.06
C ASN A 326 6.81 0.33 10.40
N TYR A 327 5.60 0.02 9.92
CA TYR A 327 4.69 1.01 9.34
C TYR A 327 4.29 2.08 10.37
N VAL A 328 3.88 1.67 11.56
CA VAL A 328 3.54 2.62 12.64
C VAL A 328 4.76 3.41 13.08
N LEU A 329 5.92 2.74 13.22
CA LEU A 329 7.17 3.42 13.63
C LEU A 329 7.63 4.46 12.60
N GLN A 330 7.53 4.17 11.27
CA GLN A 330 7.88 5.17 10.22
C GLN A 330 6.99 6.40 10.34
N THR A 331 5.69 6.22 10.60
CA THR A 331 4.77 7.34 10.78
C THR A 331 5.13 8.17 12.01
N LEU A 332 5.38 7.54 13.16
CA LEU A 332 5.77 8.25 14.37
C LEU A 332 7.06 9.06 14.15
N ILE A 333 8.07 8.46 13.51
CA ILE A 333 9.32 9.14 13.19
C ILE A 333 9.08 10.28 12.19
N GLY A 334 8.38 10.00 11.09
CA GLY A 334 8.17 10.98 10.02
C GLY A 334 7.34 12.17 10.50
N THR A 335 6.22 11.93 11.17
CA THR A 335 5.39 13.04 11.70
C THR A 335 6.12 13.84 12.80
N THR A 336 6.98 13.22 13.60
CA THR A 336 7.86 13.93 14.54
C THR A 336 8.88 14.80 13.79
N ILE A 337 9.36 14.38 12.63
CA ILE A 337 10.29 15.21 11.83
C ILE A 337 9.56 16.36 11.18
N PHE A 338 8.40 16.12 10.58
CA PHE A 338 7.76 17.10 9.72
C PHE A 338 6.76 18.01 10.44
N PHE A 339 6.03 17.53 11.44
CA PHE A 339 4.95 18.27 12.08
C PHE A 339 5.43 19.12 13.27
N SER A 340 4.65 20.13 13.61
CA SER A 340 4.94 21.13 14.65
C SER A 340 5.17 20.56 16.06
N PHE A 341 4.58 19.43 16.40
CA PHE A 341 4.82 18.81 17.71
C PHE A 341 6.21 18.14 17.84
N GLY A 342 6.98 18.10 16.74
CA GLY A 342 8.34 17.63 16.70
C GLY A 342 9.28 18.72 16.16
N PHE A 343 9.95 18.44 15.02
CA PHE A 343 10.89 19.39 14.42
C PHE A 343 10.25 20.42 13.48
N GLY A 344 9.00 20.21 13.03
CA GLY A 344 8.23 21.15 12.22
C GLY A 344 8.78 21.41 10.80
N LEU A 345 9.52 20.46 10.22
CA LEU A 345 10.24 20.65 8.94
C LEU A 345 9.34 20.55 7.70
N ILE A 346 8.00 20.45 7.85
CA ILE A 346 7.10 20.38 6.70
C ILE A 346 7.20 21.65 5.85
N GLY A 347 7.46 21.47 4.55
CA GLY A 347 7.63 22.57 3.61
C GLY A 347 8.97 23.29 3.68
N ASP A 348 9.86 22.99 4.61
CA ASP A 348 11.16 23.65 4.75
C ASP A 348 12.29 22.91 4.04
N ILE A 349 12.09 21.66 3.66
CA ILE A 349 13.08 20.82 2.99
C ILE A 349 12.49 20.14 1.76
N GLY A 350 13.28 20.04 0.69
CA GLY A 350 12.87 19.46 -0.58
C GLY A 350 13.10 17.95 -0.69
N ASN A 351 12.68 17.38 -1.82
CA ASN A 351 12.80 15.97 -2.13
C ASN A 351 14.25 15.45 -2.14
N SER A 352 15.22 16.30 -2.44
CA SER A 352 16.66 15.97 -2.38
C SER A 352 17.16 15.61 -0.98
N LEU A 353 16.46 16.05 0.08
CA LEU A 353 16.73 15.69 1.47
C LEU A 353 15.75 14.61 1.98
N THR A 354 14.47 14.72 1.68
CA THR A 354 13.47 13.77 2.20
C THR A 354 13.63 12.36 1.64
N LEU A 355 14.07 12.22 0.36
CA LEU A 355 14.35 10.90 -0.21
C LEU A 355 15.50 10.16 0.50
N PRO A 356 16.70 10.76 0.71
CA PRO A 356 17.75 10.14 1.52
C PRO A 356 17.31 9.82 2.95
N MET A 357 16.49 10.67 3.58
CA MET A 357 15.94 10.41 4.91
C MET A 357 15.04 9.16 4.92
N GLY A 358 14.14 9.04 3.95
CA GLY A 358 13.28 7.85 3.79
C GLY A 358 14.08 6.57 3.53
N LEU A 359 15.11 6.64 2.67
CA LEU A 359 16.02 5.53 2.41
C LEU A 359 16.82 5.14 3.66
N GLY A 360 17.35 6.12 4.39
CA GLY A 360 18.08 5.92 5.65
C GLY A 360 17.20 5.23 6.70
N LEU A 361 15.97 5.67 6.83
CA LEU A 361 14.99 5.01 7.72
C LEU A 361 14.74 3.57 7.31
N CYS A 362 14.55 3.28 6.01
CA CYS A 362 14.37 1.91 5.54
C CYS A 362 15.57 1.01 5.89
N ILE A 363 16.80 1.49 5.68
CA ILE A 363 18.02 0.74 6.03
C ILE A 363 18.07 0.48 7.53
N LEU A 364 17.79 1.48 8.35
CA LEU A 364 17.76 1.36 9.81
C LEU A 364 16.71 0.35 10.27
N GLN A 365 15.50 0.39 9.68
CA GLN A 365 14.41 -0.52 10.02
C GLN A 365 14.69 -1.96 9.56
N ILE A 366 15.34 -2.17 8.42
CA ILE A 366 15.80 -3.50 7.97
C ILE A 366 16.80 -4.07 8.97
N TRP A 367 17.80 -3.27 9.36
CA TRP A 367 18.80 -3.66 10.35
C TRP A 367 18.15 -3.97 11.70
N TRP A 368 17.31 -3.07 12.22
CA TRP A 368 16.57 -3.24 13.46
C TRP A 368 15.71 -4.51 13.45
N SER A 369 14.89 -4.70 12.40
CA SER A 369 14.01 -5.86 12.26
C SER A 369 14.80 -7.18 12.25
N THR A 370 15.97 -7.18 11.61
CA THR A 370 16.86 -8.35 11.57
C THR A 370 17.37 -8.69 12.97
N ARG A 371 17.85 -7.68 13.72
CA ARG A 371 18.34 -7.85 15.09
C ARG A 371 17.22 -8.24 16.05
N TRP A 372 16.08 -7.58 15.95
CA TRP A 372 14.90 -7.85 16.78
C TRP A 372 14.44 -9.32 16.66
N LEU A 373 14.28 -9.80 15.44
CA LEU A 373 13.80 -11.16 15.18
C LEU A 373 14.83 -12.27 15.49
N GLN A 374 16.05 -11.93 15.89
CA GLN A 374 16.98 -12.90 16.49
C GLN A 374 16.55 -13.28 17.91
N HIS A 375 15.95 -12.35 18.67
CA HIS A 375 15.58 -12.54 20.07
C HIS A 375 14.07 -12.74 20.27
N PHE A 376 13.25 -12.18 19.38
CA PHE A 376 11.79 -12.20 19.49
C PHE A 376 11.14 -12.91 18.31
N GLN A 377 9.95 -13.51 18.55
CA GLN A 377 9.23 -14.27 17.50
C GLN A 377 8.49 -13.36 16.54
N TYR A 378 8.02 -12.21 17.01
CA TYR A 378 7.17 -11.24 16.31
C TYR A 378 7.66 -9.82 16.57
N GLY A 379 7.31 -8.88 15.69
CA GLY A 379 7.38 -7.47 16.02
C GLY A 379 6.41 -7.10 17.14
N PRO A 380 6.61 -5.96 17.82
CA PRO A 380 5.78 -5.57 18.97
C PRO A 380 4.29 -5.52 18.64
N LEU A 381 3.90 -4.83 17.56
CA LEU A 381 2.49 -4.71 17.19
C LEU A 381 1.94 -5.99 16.54
N GLU A 382 2.75 -6.77 15.83
CA GLU A 382 2.35 -8.10 15.33
C GLU A 382 2.05 -9.05 16.50
N TRP A 383 2.86 -8.99 17.55
CA TRP A 383 2.65 -9.77 18.77
C TRP A 383 1.36 -9.36 19.48
N LEU A 384 1.14 -8.06 19.66
CA LEU A 384 -0.07 -7.51 20.28
C LEU A 384 -1.31 -7.92 19.47
N TRP A 385 -1.31 -7.65 18.17
CA TRP A 385 -2.39 -7.98 17.26
C TRP A 385 -2.71 -9.47 17.27
N ARG A 386 -1.68 -10.32 17.28
CA ARG A 386 -1.84 -11.78 17.34
C ARG A 386 -2.38 -12.23 18.69
N SER A 387 -1.89 -11.69 19.79
CA SER A 387 -2.36 -12.04 21.14
C SER A 387 -3.83 -11.67 21.34
N LEU A 388 -4.24 -10.49 20.90
CA LEU A 388 -5.64 -10.05 20.91
C LEU A 388 -6.52 -10.90 19.98
N THR A 389 -6.00 -11.28 18.80
CA THR A 389 -6.74 -12.14 17.86
C THR A 389 -7.06 -13.52 18.48
N TRP A 390 -6.14 -14.09 19.25
CA TRP A 390 -6.28 -15.42 19.82
C TRP A 390 -6.82 -15.42 21.26
N PHE A 391 -7.09 -14.25 21.85
CA PHE A 391 -7.46 -14.10 23.26
C PHE A 391 -6.49 -14.81 24.20
N LYS A 392 -5.24 -14.88 23.82
CA LYS A 392 -4.16 -15.54 24.56
C LYS A 392 -2.83 -14.87 24.27
N MET A 393 -2.11 -14.53 25.33
CA MET A 393 -0.73 -14.02 25.21
C MET A 393 0.14 -15.04 24.46
N GLN A 394 0.71 -14.61 23.35
CA GLN A 394 1.60 -15.43 22.55
C GLN A 394 3.03 -15.40 23.12
N PRO A 395 3.85 -16.44 22.95
CA PRO A 395 5.26 -16.38 23.32
C PRO A 395 5.94 -15.23 22.59
N PHE A 396 6.56 -14.31 23.35
CA PHE A 396 7.19 -13.12 22.77
C PHE A 396 8.65 -13.40 22.41
N ARG A 397 9.40 -13.99 23.34
CA ARG A 397 10.81 -14.35 23.12
C ARG A 397 10.92 -15.67 22.34
N ARG A 398 12.00 -15.78 21.58
CA ARG A 398 12.43 -17.08 21.02
C ARG A 398 13.01 -17.91 22.16
N LYS A 399 12.61 -19.20 22.18
CA LYS A 399 13.27 -20.18 23.05
C LYS A 399 14.63 -20.55 22.47
#